data_c94816729b1914b338340ea44431a3de
#
_entry.id   c94816729b1914b338340ea44431a3de
#
_cell.length_a   1.000
_cell.length_b   1.000
_cell.length_c   1.000
_cell.angle_alpha   90.00
_cell.angle_beta   90.00
_cell.angle_gamma   90.00
#
_symmetry.space_group_name_H-M   'P 1'
#
loop_
_entity.id
_entity.type
_entity.pdbx_description
1 polymer ?
#
loop_
_entity_poly.entity_id
_entity_poly.type
_entity_poly.pdbx_seq_one_letter_code
_entity_poly.pdbx_strand_id
1 'polypeptide(L)'
;MRRKAGALVSLEIDILMALVAARREDASESHGFQIAKLLQEGSRARLLTAHGTLYRALERLENMGLLESRWEDPQIAVNEGRPVRRLYRLTDAGSAAVAKHAVAPRRIRALRRRLARA
;
A
#
# COMPACT_ATOMS: atom_id res chain seq x y z
N MET A 1 -4.00 13.36 19.48
CA MET A 1 -4.94 12.27 19.78
C MET A 1 -4.23 10.93 19.71
N ARG A 2 -4.28 10.17 20.78
CA ARG A 2 -3.63 8.87 20.79
C ARG A 2 -4.47 7.82 20.08
N ARG A 3 -3.86 7.06 19.18
CA ARG A 3 -4.50 5.91 18.57
C ARG A 3 -4.41 4.71 19.52
N LYS A 4 -5.41 3.86 19.49
CA LYS A 4 -5.32 2.56 20.17
C LYS A 4 -4.19 1.75 19.53
N ALA A 5 -3.52 0.93 20.35
CA ALA A 5 -2.50 0.02 19.84
C ALA A 5 -3.12 -0.88 18.75
N GLY A 6 -2.47 -0.97 17.59
CA GLY A 6 -2.96 -1.75 16.47
C GLY A 6 -4.02 -1.08 15.60
N ALA A 7 -4.52 0.11 15.99
CA ALA A 7 -5.49 0.84 15.18
C ALA A 7 -4.81 1.45 13.95
N LEU A 8 -5.48 1.37 12.80
CA LEU A 8 -4.97 1.87 11.54
C LEU A 8 -5.58 3.23 11.23
N VAL A 9 -4.76 4.16 10.72
CA VAL A 9 -5.25 5.43 10.19
C VAL A 9 -5.67 5.25 8.72
N SER A 10 -6.43 6.22 8.22
CA SER A 10 -6.98 6.18 6.85
C SER A 10 -5.92 5.91 5.79
N LEU A 11 -4.77 6.55 5.86
CA LEU A 11 -3.70 6.35 4.89
C LEU A 11 -3.20 4.90 4.90
N GLU A 12 -3.04 4.32 6.09
CA GLU A 12 -2.58 2.94 6.23
C GLU A 12 -3.57 1.95 5.63
N ILE A 13 -4.85 2.18 5.88
CA ILE A 13 -5.92 1.36 5.30
C ILE A 13 -5.90 1.48 3.77
N ASP A 14 -5.76 2.70 3.25
CA ASP A 14 -5.71 2.95 1.82
C ASP A 14 -4.51 2.25 1.15
N ILE A 15 -3.35 2.25 1.82
CA ILE A 15 -2.16 1.52 1.34
C ILE A 15 -2.47 0.02 1.24
N LEU A 16 -3.02 -0.57 2.29
CA LEU A 16 -3.34 -1.99 2.29
C LEU A 16 -4.37 -2.33 1.20
N MET A 17 -5.38 -1.50 1.03
CA MET A 17 -6.38 -1.68 -0.01
C MET A 17 -5.80 -1.58 -1.41
N ALA A 18 -4.86 -0.66 -1.62
CA ALA A 18 -4.16 -0.51 -2.90
C ALA A 18 -3.34 -1.77 -3.22
N LEU A 19 -2.72 -2.37 -2.21
CA LEU A 19 -1.95 -3.61 -2.40
C LEU A 19 -2.84 -4.82 -2.67
N VAL A 20 -4.03 -4.86 -2.06
CA VAL A 20 -5.03 -5.88 -2.41
C VAL A 20 -5.43 -5.76 -3.87
N ALA A 21 -5.68 -4.53 -4.32
CA ALA A 21 -6.04 -4.27 -5.71
C ALA A 21 -4.92 -4.68 -6.68
N ALA A 22 -3.67 -4.34 -6.34
CA ALA A 22 -2.51 -4.71 -7.13
C ALA A 22 -2.35 -6.23 -7.25
N ARG A 23 -2.61 -6.96 -6.16
CA ARG A 23 -2.57 -8.43 -6.16
C ARG A 23 -3.54 -9.04 -7.16
N ARG A 24 -4.71 -8.45 -7.30
CA ARG A 24 -5.73 -8.92 -8.25
C ARG A 24 -5.32 -8.73 -9.70
N GLU A 25 -4.39 -7.82 -9.95
CA GLU A 25 -3.84 -7.56 -11.27
C GLU A 25 -2.48 -8.24 -11.46
N ASP A 26 -2.23 -9.33 -10.72
CA ASP A 26 -0.99 -10.11 -10.77
C ASP A 26 0.27 -9.37 -10.30
N ALA A 27 0.11 -8.28 -9.57
CA ALA A 27 1.22 -7.53 -8.99
C ALA A 27 1.33 -7.84 -7.51
N SER A 28 2.00 -8.94 -7.16
CA SER A 28 2.15 -9.34 -5.76
C SER A 28 3.09 -8.43 -4.97
N GLU A 29 3.95 -7.69 -5.65
CA GLU A 29 4.87 -6.75 -5.02
C GLU A 29 4.78 -5.39 -5.70
N SER A 30 4.93 -4.33 -4.91
CA SER A 30 4.91 -2.96 -5.41
C SER A 30 5.96 -2.13 -4.67
N HIS A 31 6.62 -1.24 -5.39
CA HIS A 31 7.53 -0.29 -4.74
C HIS A 31 6.77 0.99 -4.34
N GLY A 32 7.41 1.81 -3.48
CA GLY A 32 6.76 2.98 -2.90
C GLY A 32 6.18 3.95 -3.92
N PHE A 33 6.86 4.15 -5.06
CA PHE A 33 6.38 5.04 -6.11
C PHE A 33 5.09 4.51 -6.75
N GLN A 34 5.00 3.21 -6.99
CA GLN A 34 3.78 2.59 -7.51
C GLN A 34 2.62 2.71 -6.53
N ILE A 35 2.90 2.49 -5.25
CA ILE A 35 1.88 2.65 -4.20
C ILE A 35 1.38 4.09 -4.17
N ALA A 36 2.29 5.06 -4.23
CA ALA A 36 1.93 6.48 -4.27
C ALA A 36 1.02 6.77 -5.46
N LYS A 37 1.34 6.24 -6.63
CA LYS A 37 0.56 6.43 -7.85
C LYS A 37 -0.85 5.84 -7.71
N LEU A 38 -0.96 4.64 -7.16
CA LEU A 38 -2.26 4.00 -6.92
C LEU A 38 -3.12 4.84 -5.97
N LEU A 39 -2.50 5.40 -4.94
CA LEU A 39 -3.21 6.24 -3.97
C LEU A 39 -3.67 7.55 -4.59
N GLN A 40 -2.87 8.16 -5.46
CA GLN A 40 -3.26 9.37 -6.19
C GLN A 40 -4.48 9.12 -7.05
N GLU A 41 -4.53 8.01 -7.75
CA GLU A 41 -5.68 7.61 -8.54
C GLU A 41 -6.92 7.43 -7.65
N GLY A 42 -6.71 7.11 -6.37
CA GLY A 42 -7.75 6.96 -5.38
C GLY A 42 -8.24 8.25 -4.71
N SER A 43 -7.86 9.43 -5.21
CA SER A 43 -8.25 10.76 -4.71
C SER A 43 -7.67 11.16 -3.36
N ARG A 44 -6.51 10.63 -3.00
CA ARG A 44 -5.74 11.02 -1.80
C ARG A 44 -4.46 11.78 -2.13
N ALA A 45 -4.44 12.46 -3.27
CA ALA A 45 -3.25 13.15 -3.78
C ALA A 45 -2.63 14.12 -2.79
N ARG A 46 -3.44 14.80 -1.98
CA ARG A 46 -2.95 15.78 -1.00
C ARG A 46 -2.11 15.16 0.09
N LEU A 47 -2.38 13.90 0.45
CA LEU A 47 -1.66 13.22 1.52
C LEU A 47 -0.31 12.69 1.07
N LEU A 48 -0.05 12.68 -0.24
CA LEU A 48 1.14 12.07 -0.81
C LEU A 48 2.16 13.08 -1.28
N THR A 49 1.96 14.34 -0.95
CA THR A 49 2.93 15.39 -1.29
C THR A 49 4.23 15.25 -0.50
N ALA A 50 4.19 14.51 0.62
CA ALA A 50 5.37 14.24 1.43
C ALA A 50 5.71 12.76 1.36
N HIS A 51 6.80 12.42 0.66
CA HIS A 51 7.30 11.04 0.62
C HIS A 51 7.53 10.47 2.03
N GLY A 52 7.97 11.31 2.96
CA GLY A 52 8.18 10.90 4.34
C GLY A 52 6.93 10.33 5.00
N THR A 53 5.77 10.88 4.71
CA THR A 53 4.49 10.41 5.26
C THR A 53 4.17 9.00 4.77
N LEU A 54 4.35 8.77 3.47
CA LEU A 54 4.11 7.46 2.87
C LEU A 54 5.07 6.41 3.45
N TYR A 55 6.37 6.72 3.49
CA TYR A 55 7.37 5.75 3.97
C TYR A 55 7.24 5.45 5.46
N ARG A 56 6.83 6.42 6.27
CA ARG A 56 6.53 6.16 7.69
C ARG A 56 5.33 5.23 7.84
N ALA A 57 4.31 5.42 7.02
CA ALA A 57 3.15 4.55 7.03
C ALA A 57 3.53 3.12 6.63
N LEU A 58 4.33 2.97 5.57
CA LEU A 58 4.83 1.67 5.13
C LEU A 58 5.65 0.98 6.21
N GLU A 59 6.55 1.72 6.86
CA GLU A 59 7.37 1.20 7.95
C GLU A 59 6.51 0.72 9.12
N ARG A 60 5.53 1.52 9.50
CA ARG A 60 4.62 1.14 10.59
C ARG A 60 3.84 -0.13 10.25
N LEU A 61 3.33 -0.23 9.03
CA LEU A 61 2.61 -1.42 8.59
C LEU A 61 3.50 -2.65 8.57
N GLU A 62 4.75 -2.49 8.17
CA GLU A 62 5.74 -3.56 8.20
C GLU A 62 6.03 -3.99 9.64
N ASN A 63 6.20 -3.04 10.54
CA ASN A 63 6.43 -3.33 11.96
C ASN A 63 5.24 -4.03 12.61
N MET A 64 4.04 -3.79 12.11
CA MET A 64 2.83 -4.48 12.57
C MET A 64 2.66 -5.86 11.95
N GLY A 65 3.54 -6.26 11.03
CA GLY A 65 3.45 -7.54 10.34
C GLY A 65 2.41 -7.61 9.24
N LEU A 66 1.88 -6.47 8.82
CA LEU A 66 0.85 -6.39 7.77
C LEU A 66 1.45 -6.32 6.38
N LEU A 67 2.70 -5.88 6.27
CA LEU A 67 3.48 -5.85 5.04
C LEU A 67 4.81 -6.54 5.26
N GLU A 68 5.36 -7.08 4.18
CA GLU A 68 6.75 -7.51 4.11
C GLU A 68 7.44 -6.65 3.07
N SER A 69 8.74 -6.44 3.24
CA SER A 69 9.53 -5.73 2.25
C SER A 69 10.84 -6.45 1.98
N ARG A 70 11.36 -6.21 0.77
CA ARG A 70 12.68 -6.69 0.38
C ARG A 70 13.27 -5.72 -0.63
N TRP A 71 14.58 -5.75 -0.74
CA TRP A 71 15.25 -5.05 -1.83
C TRP A 71 15.16 -5.89 -3.11
N GLU A 72 14.89 -5.24 -4.24
CA GLU A 72 14.96 -5.95 -5.51
C GLU A 72 16.39 -6.37 -5.81
N ASP A 73 16.57 -7.28 -6.76
CA ASP A 73 17.88 -7.67 -7.25
C ASP A 73 18.61 -6.43 -7.77
N PRO A 74 19.78 -6.09 -7.21
CA PRO A 74 20.55 -4.92 -7.67
C PRO A 74 20.86 -4.93 -9.17
N GLN A 75 20.99 -6.11 -9.76
CA GLN A 75 21.29 -6.23 -11.18
C GLN A 75 20.17 -5.67 -12.06
N ILE A 76 18.93 -5.83 -11.63
CA ILE A 76 17.78 -5.27 -12.34
C ILE A 76 17.88 -3.75 -12.37
N ALA A 77 18.19 -3.15 -11.24
CA ALA A 77 18.32 -1.69 -11.13
C ALA A 77 19.48 -1.19 -12.00
N VAL A 78 20.60 -1.88 -11.98
CA VAL A 78 21.77 -1.54 -12.82
C VAL A 78 21.38 -1.60 -14.30
N ASN A 79 20.73 -2.67 -14.72
CA ASN A 79 20.31 -2.85 -16.11
C ASN A 79 19.35 -1.77 -16.58
N GLU A 80 18.53 -1.25 -15.68
CA GLU A 80 17.55 -0.21 -15.99
C GLU A 80 18.08 1.21 -15.73
N GLY A 81 19.31 1.34 -15.24
CA GLY A 81 19.91 2.64 -15.00
C GLY A 81 19.22 3.47 -13.92
N ARG A 82 18.75 2.83 -12.86
CA ARG A 82 18.04 3.49 -11.77
C ARG A 82 18.46 2.92 -10.41
N PRO A 83 18.15 3.63 -9.30
CA PRO A 83 18.44 3.11 -7.97
C PRO A 83 17.67 1.83 -7.65
N VAL A 84 18.20 1.02 -6.74
CA VAL A 84 17.56 -0.19 -6.24
C VAL A 84 16.28 0.19 -5.51
N ARG A 85 15.23 -0.57 -5.76
CA ARG A 85 13.90 -0.32 -5.19
C ARG A 85 13.60 -1.25 -4.01
N ARG A 86 12.90 -0.70 -3.03
CA ARG A 86 12.31 -1.49 -1.94
C ARG A 86 10.94 -1.97 -2.40
N LEU A 87 10.71 -3.27 -2.36
CA LEU A 87 9.44 -3.87 -2.79
C LEU A 87 8.63 -4.28 -1.58
N TYR A 88 7.35 -3.97 -1.61
CA TYR A 88 6.42 -4.25 -0.51
C TYR A 88 5.38 -5.26 -0.96
N ARG A 89 5.04 -6.17 -0.06
CA ARG A 89 4.06 -7.22 -0.33
C ARG A 89 3.11 -7.33 0.86
N LEU A 90 1.82 -7.52 0.56
CA LEU A 90 0.81 -7.73 1.57
C LEU A 90 0.98 -9.12 2.18
N THR A 91 0.98 -9.19 3.53
CA THR A 91 1.03 -10.47 4.24
C THR A 91 -0.39 -11.02 4.43
N ASP A 92 -0.51 -12.26 4.88
CA ASP A 92 -1.82 -12.81 5.25
C ASP A 92 -2.47 -12.01 6.36
N ALA A 93 -1.67 -11.56 7.34
CA ALA A 93 -2.15 -10.68 8.39
C ALA A 93 -2.64 -9.34 7.83
N GLY A 94 -1.96 -8.82 6.81
CA GLY A 94 -2.39 -7.61 6.11
C GLY A 94 -3.72 -7.78 5.40
N SER A 95 -3.90 -8.91 4.71
CA SER A 95 -5.17 -9.25 4.06
C SER A 95 -6.30 -9.37 5.08
N ALA A 96 -6.03 -10.01 6.21
CA ALA A 96 -7.02 -10.16 7.30
C ALA A 96 -7.38 -8.79 7.89
N ALA A 97 -6.42 -7.89 8.03
CA ALA A 97 -6.65 -6.55 8.53
C ALA A 97 -7.56 -5.76 7.60
N VAL A 98 -7.36 -5.88 6.27
CA VAL A 98 -8.24 -5.25 5.29
C VAL A 98 -9.66 -5.79 5.43
N ALA A 99 -9.82 -7.10 5.51
CA ALA A 99 -11.12 -7.73 5.66
C ALA A 99 -11.82 -7.28 6.94
N LYS A 100 -11.08 -7.15 8.03
CA LYS A 100 -11.60 -6.70 9.31
C LYS A 100 -12.03 -5.23 9.26
N HIS A 101 -11.25 -4.39 8.58
CA HIS A 101 -11.56 -2.97 8.39
C HIS A 101 -12.52 -2.73 7.23
N ALA A 102 -12.86 -3.75 6.48
CA ALA A 102 -13.93 -3.74 5.49
C ALA A 102 -15.30 -3.56 6.11
N VAL A 103 -15.33 -3.26 7.40
CA VAL A 103 -16.49 -2.77 8.10
C VAL A 103 -16.93 -1.40 7.57
N ALA A 104 -16.11 -0.77 6.71
CA ALA A 104 -16.52 0.39 5.93
C ALA A 104 -16.86 -0.06 4.50
N PRO A 105 -18.01 -0.73 4.28
CA PRO A 105 -18.32 -1.31 2.97
C PRO A 105 -18.38 -0.29 1.83
N ARG A 106 -18.63 0.97 2.17
CA ARG A 106 -18.66 2.05 1.17
C ARG A 106 -17.31 2.29 0.53
N ARG A 107 -16.22 2.22 1.30
CA ARG A 107 -14.87 2.43 0.79
C ARG A 107 -14.45 1.35 -0.19
N ILE A 108 -14.73 0.12 0.18
CA ILE A 108 -14.40 -1.03 -0.67
C ILE A 108 -15.20 -1.01 -1.95
N ARG A 109 -16.50 -0.70 -1.88
CA ARG A 109 -17.33 -0.57 -3.07
C ARG A 109 -16.83 0.51 -4.01
N ALA A 110 -16.46 1.67 -3.46
CA ALA A 110 -15.93 2.77 -4.26
C ALA A 110 -14.63 2.37 -4.96
N LEU A 111 -13.73 1.69 -4.24
CA LEU A 111 -12.47 1.23 -4.81
C LEU A 111 -12.71 0.19 -5.90
N ARG A 112 -13.60 -0.77 -5.67
CA ARG A 112 -13.97 -1.78 -6.67
C ARG A 112 -14.56 -1.15 -7.92
N ARG A 113 -15.41 -0.15 -7.76
CA ARG A 113 -15.99 0.57 -8.91
C ARG A 113 -14.94 1.23 -9.74
N ARG A 114 -13.96 1.87 -9.11
CA ARG A 114 -12.84 2.51 -9.81
C ARG A 114 -12.01 1.51 -10.59
N LEU A 115 -11.72 0.38 -9.98
CA LEU A 115 -10.97 -0.69 -10.64
C LEU A 115 -11.74 -1.29 -11.81
N ALA A 116 -13.04 -1.41 -11.68
CA ALA A 116 -13.88 -1.92 -12.76
C ALA A 116 -13.98 -0.96 -13.95
N ARG A 117 -13.78 0.34 -13.71
CA ARG A 117 -13.82 1.36 -14.75
C ARG A 117 -12.47 1.64 -15.41
N ALA A 118 -11.41 1.16 -14.81
CA ALA A 118 -10.06 1.38 -15.31
C ALA A 118 -9.78 0.60 -16.59
#